data_b6c8065dd79eba605421e48545f4eb89
#
_entry.id   b6c8065dd79eba605421e48545f4eb89
#
_cell.length_a   1.000
_cell.length_b   1.000
_cell.length_c   1.000
_cell.angle_alpha   90.00
_cell.angle_beta   90.00
_cell.angle_gamma   90.00
#
_symmetry.space_group_name_H-M   'P 1'
#
loop_
_entity.id
_entity.type
_entity.pdbx_description
1 polymer ?
#
loop_
_entity_poly.entity_id
_entity_poly.type
_entity_poly.pdbx_seq_one_letter_code
_entity_poly.pdbx_strand_id
1 'polypeptide(L)'
;MFGVIMSILAGAAMSFQGVINTRLSDRIGLYESNAFVQGTAFLLGLIACWIMGKGNFSAIREVNWVYWTGGVLGLVITITVMLSIGQLSPTYAISIILISQLLVAAAIDAFGLLGSEKLPFIWSKWLGLGLMIAGVLLFKWEGAQGAG
;
A
#
# COMPACT_ATOMS: atom_id res chain seq x y z
N MET A 1 -1.49 20.22 7.77
CA MET A 1 -1.72 19.36 8.95
C MET A 1 -2.70 18.21 8.66
N PHE A 2 -3.86 18.43 8.04
CA PHE A 2 -4.84 17.36 7.77
C PHE A 2 -4.25 16.20 6.97
N GLY A 3 -3.55 16.45 5.84
CA GLY A 3 -2.93 15.41 5.02
C GLY A 3 -1.91 14.55 5.79
N VAL A 4 -1.12 15.15 6.68
CA VAL A 4 -0.15 14.39 7.51
C VAL A 4 -0.85 13.42 8.45
N ILE A 5 -1.94 13.88 9.12
CA ILE A 5 -2.73 13.02 10.00
C ILE A 5 -3.34 11.85 9.20
N MET A 6 -3.92 12.13 8.03
CA MET A 6 -4.48 11.09 7.16
C MET A 6 -3.42 10.09 6.70
N SER A 7 -2.20 10.54 6.39
CA SER A 7 -1.10 9.65 6.01
C SER A 7 -0.67 8.73 7.17
N ILE A 8 -0.62 9.25 8.39
CA ILE A 8 -0.31 8.43 9.58
C ILE A 8 -1.39 7.36 9.79
N LEU A 9 -2.67 7.77 9.73
CA LEU A 9 -3.79 6.84 9.87
C LEU A 9 -3.79 5.77 8.77
N ALA A 10 -3.54 6.16 7.52
CA ALA A 10 -3.45 5.23 6.41
C ALA A 10 -2.31 4.22 6.60
N GLY A 11 -1.12 4.68 6.99
CA GLY A 11 0.02 3.78 7.24
C GLY A 11 -0.25 2.78 8.38
N ALA A 12 -0.84 3.24 9.48
CA ALA A 12 -1.23 2.37 10.59
C ALA A 12 -2.29 1.35 10.14
N ALA A 13 -3.35 1.81 9.44
CA ALA A 13 -4.40 0.94 8.94
C ALA A 13 -3.87 -0.12 7.97
N MET A 14 -2.96 0.25 7.04
CA MET A 14 -2.33 -0.68 6.11
C MET A 14 -1.50 -1.75 6.83
N SER A 15 -0.79 -1.38 7.91
CA SER A 15 -0.02 -2.32 8.71
C SER A 15 -0.92 -3.34 9.42
N PHE A 16 -1.99 -2.88 10.07
CA PHE A 16 -2.98 -3.74 10.70
C PHE A 16 -3.66 -4.65 9.67
N GLN A 17 -4.12 -4.09 8.55
CA GLN A 17 -4.76 -4.83 7.48
C GLN A 17 -3.84 -5.94 6.95
N GLY A 18 -2.57 -5.63 6.70
CA GLY A 18 -1.60 -6.60 6.20
C GLY A 18 -1.46 -7.80 7.11
N VAL A 19 -1.29 -7.56 8.42
CA VAL A 19 -1.15 -8.64 9.42
C VAL A 19 -2.45 -9.43 9.58
N ILE A 20 -3.59 -8.76 9.69
CA ILE A 20 -4.90 -9.42 9.84
C ILE A 20 -5.21 -10.28 8.62
N ASN A 21 -5.00 -9.77 7.41
CA ASN A 21 -5.26 -10.52 6.17
C ASN A 21 -4.32 -11.73 6.04
N THR A 22 -3.05 -11.60 6.44
CA THR A 22 -2.12 -12.73 6.48
C THR A 22 -2.61 -13.81 7.43
N ARG A 23 -3.03 -13.44 8.65
CA ARG A 23 -3.58 -14.40 9.61
C ARG A 23 -4.87 -15.05 9.13
N LEU A 24 -5.71 -14.32 8.41
CA LEU A 24 -6.90 -14.87 7.79
C LEU A 24 -6.51 -15.87 6.69
N SER A 25 -5.54 -15.53 5.83
CA SER A 25 -5.07 -16.40 4.76
C SER A 25 -4.47 -17.73 5.28
N ASP A 26 -3.85 -17.73 6.46
CA ASP A 26 -3.36 -18.94 7.13
C ASP A 26 -4.51 -19.90 7.51
N ARG A 27 -5.73 -19.39 7.63
CA ARG A 27 -6.91 -20.16 8.06
C ARG A 27 -7.80 -20.63 6.92
N ILE A 28 -8.04 -19.77 5.94
CA ILE A 28 -9.03 -20.05 4.89
C ILE A 28 -8.43 -20.13 3.48
N GLY A 29 -7.14 -19.86 3.33
CA GLY A 29 -6.46 -19.80 2.04
C GLY A 29 -6.23 -18.37 1.54
N LEU A 30 -5.21 -18.22 0.67
CA LEU A 30 -4.75 -16.93 0.20
C LEU A 30 -5.81 -16.22 -0.67
N TYR A 31 -6.36 -16.95 -1.64
CA TYR A 31 -7.32 -16.38 -2.60
C TYR A 31 -8.69 -16.16 -1.96
N GLU A 32 -9.11 -17.06 -1.08
CA GLU A 32 -10.36 -16.96 -0.32
C GLU A 32 -10.32 -15.76 0.62
N SER A 33 -9.20 -15.57 1.33
CA SER A 33 -8.98 -14.39 2.17
C SER A 33 -9.03 -13.10 1.35
N ASN A 34 -8.34 -13.07 0.21
CA ASN A 34 -8.37 -11.90 -0.66
C ASN A 34 -9.77 -11.60 -1.18
N ALA A 35 -10.52 -12.62 -1.63
CA ALA A 35 -11.89 -12.45 -2.10
C ALA A 35 -12.81 -11.92 -0.99
N PHE A 36 -12.68 -12.44 0.24
CA PHE A 36 -13.45 -11.98 1.39
C PHE A 36 -13.14 -10.52 1.73
N VAL A 37 -11.86 -10.16 1.79
CA VAL A 37 -11.42 -8.80 2.14
C VAL A 37 -11.86 -7.79 1.08
N GLN A 38 -11.67 -8.10 -0.20
CA GLN A 38 -12.09 -7.21 -1.29
C GLN A 38 -13.61 -7.11 -1.39
N GLY A 39 -14.34 -8.21 -1.14
CA GLY A 39 -15.80 -8.22 -1.11
C GLY A 39 -16.36 -7.36 0.02
N THR A 40 -15.83 -7.49 1.23
CA THR A 40 -16.25 -6.65 2.37
C THR A 40 -15.90 -5.18 2.13
N ALA A 41 -14.72 -4.88 1.58
CA ALA A 41 -14.34 -3.52 1.22
C ALA A 41 -15.28 -2.92 0.16
N PHE A 42 -15.67 -3.70 -0.84
CA PHE A 42 -16.63 -3.29 -1.86
C PHE A 42 -18.00 -2.95 -1.26
N LEU A 43 -18.54 -3.81 -0.40
CA LEU A 43 -19.85 -3.58 0.26
C LEU A 43 -19.80 -2.32 1.14
N LEU A 44 -18.76 -2.17 1.95
CA LEU A 44 -18.57 -0.97 2.78
C LEU A 44 -18.39 0.28 1.93
N GLY A 45 -17.70 0.17 0.79
CA GLY A 45 -17.54 1.26 -0.18
C GLY A 45 -18.88 1.68 -0.79
N LEU A 46 -19.77 0.74 -1.11
CA LEU A 46 -21.13 1.06 -1.58
C LEU A 46 -21.95 1.78 -0.51
N ILE A 47 -21.88 1.32 0.75
CA ILE A 47 -22.58 1.98 1.87
C ILE A 47 -22.04 3.40 2.06
N ALA A 48 -20.73 3.56 2.07
CA ALA A 48 -20.11 4.88 2.20
C ALA A 48 -20.49 5.80 1.04
N CYS A 49 -20.52 5.28 -0.18
CA CYS A 49 -20.96 6.03 -1.35
C CYS A 49 -22.43 6.46 -1.24
N TRP A 50 -23.30 5.58 -0.74
CA TRP A 50 -24.72 5.89 -0.55
C TRP A 50 -24.95 6.97 0.52
N ILE A 51 -24.20 6.93 1.62
CA ILE A 51 -24.36 7.88 2.74
C ILE A 51 -23.67 9.22 2.46
N MET A 52 -22.45 9.18 1.89
CA MET A 52 -21.54 10.33 1.79
C MET A 52 -21.26 10.76 0.34
N GLY A 53 -21.64 9.95 -0.64
CA GLY A 53 -21.32 10.19 -2.04
C GLY A 53 -22.03 11.42 -2.59
N LYS A 54 -21.26 12.32 -3.22
CA LYS A 54 -21.73 13.50 -3.94
C LYS A 54 -21.27 13.51 -5.39
N GLY A 55 -20.67 12.40 -5.85
CA GLY A 55 -20.13 12.26 -7.19
C GLY A 55 -21.13 11.74 -8.22
N ASN A 56 -20.62 11.52 -9.42
CA ASN A 56 -21.39 10.99 -10.54
C ASN A 56 -20.70 9.77 -11.15
N PHE A 57 -21.29 8.59 -10.96
CA PHE A 57 -20.76 7.34 -11.53
C PHE A 57 -20.76 7.34 -13.06
N SER A 58 -21.65 8.09 -13.72
CA SER A 58 -21.70 8.14 -15.20
C SER A 58 -20.43 8.71 -15.79
N ALA A 59 -19.74 9.59 -15.07
CA ALA A 59 -18.48 10.18 -15.49
C ALA A 59 -17.32 9.16 -15.65
N ILE A 60 -17.47 7.94 -15.13
CA ILE A 60 -16.46 6.87 -15.29
C ILE A 60 -16.20 6.54 -16.76
N ARG A 61 -17.16 6.77 -17.65
CA ARG A 61 -17.02 6.52 -19.10
C ARG A 61 -16.16 7.56 -19.80
N GLU A 62 -15.95 8.71 -19.17
CA GLU A 62 -15.22 9.87 -19.73
C GLU A 62 -13.74 9.87 -19.31
N VAL A 63 -13.38 9.04 -18.32
CA VAL A 63 -12.01 8.99 -17.84
C VAL A 63 -11.16 7.96 -18.60
N ASN A 64 -9.84 8.19 -18.62
CA ASN A 64 -8.89 7.26 -19.24
C ASN A 64 -9.00 5.87 -18.58
N TRP A 65 -8.99 4.83 -19.41
CA TRP A 65 -9.09 3.43 -18.97
C TRP A 65 -8.04 3.02 -17.92
N VAL A 66 -6.89 3.68 -17.91
CA VAL A 66 -5.82 3.44 -16.91
C VAL A 66 -6.35 3.61 -15.49
N TYR A 67 -7.28 4.54 -15.24
CA TYR A 67 -7.86 4.75 -13.91
C TYR A 67 -8.79 3.60 -13.46
N TRP A 68 -9.21 2.73 -14.35
CA TRP A 68 -10.03 1.56 -14.01
C TRP A 68 -9.18 0.42 -13.44
N THR A 69 -7.85 0.46 -13.61
CA THR A 69 -6.94 -0.59 -13.13
C THR A 69 -6.76 -0.62 -11.61
N GLY A 70 -7.29 0.37 -10.88
CA GLY A 70 -7.17 0.45 -9.43
C GLY A 70 -7.64 -0.80 -8.69
N GLY A 71 -8.73 -1.44 -9.14
CA GLY A 71 -9.20 -2.69 -8.56
C GLY A 71 -8.24 -3.87 -8.77
N VAL A 72 -7.64 -3.96 -9.97
CA VAL A 72 -6.62 -4.97 -10.28
C VAL A 72 -5.39 -4.77 -9.40
N LEU A 73 -4.92 -3.53 -9.28
CA LEU A 73 -3.81 -3.19 -8.39
C LEU A 73 -4.12 -3.51 -6.93
N GLY A 74 -5.34 -3.23 -6.47
CA GLY A 74 -5.80 -3.58 -5.12
C GLY A 74 -5.70 -5.08 -4.84
N LEU A 75 -6.14 -5.92 -5.80
CA LEU A 75 -6.02 -7.37 -5.70
C LEU A 75 -4.55 -7.82 -5.64
N VAL A 76 -3.70 -7.31 -6.53
CA VAL A 76 -2.26 -7.63 -6.56
C VAL A 76 -1.59 -7.21 -5.25
N ILE A 77 -1.85 -5.99 -4.77
CA ILE A 77 -1.29 -5.47 -3.52
C ILE A 77 -1.67 -6.38 -2.35
N THR A 78 -2.96 -6.71 -2.20
CA THR A 78 -3.43 -7.49 -1.05
C THR A 78 -2.79 -8.88 -1.03
N ILE A 79 -2.71 -9.57 -2.18
CA ILE A 79 -2.07 -10.89 -2.31
C ILE A 79 -0.57 -10.79 -1.98
N THR A 80 0.15 -9.84 -2.59
CA THR A 80 1.60 -9.73 -2.40
C THR A 80 1.99 -9.31 -0.99
N VAL A 81 1.19 -8.47 -0.33
CA VAL A 81 1.38 -8.11 1.08
C VAL A 81 1.19 -9.31 1.99
N MET A 82 0.13 -10.12 1.81
CA MET A 82 -0.08 -11.34 2.59
C MET A 82 1.08 -12.33 2.42
N LEU A 83 1.52 -12.57 1.18
CA LEU A 83 2.68 -13.44 0.91
C LEU A 83 3.96 -12.91 1.54
N SER A 84 4.21 -11.61 1.46
CA SER A 84 5.40 -10.99 2.02
C SER A 84 5.43 -11.10 3.55
N ILE A 85 4.34 -10.76 4.22
CA ILE A 85 4.24 -10.84 5.69
C ILE A 85 4.27 -12.30 6.16
N GLY A 86 3.67 -13.22 5.40
CA GLY A 86 3.69 -14.66 5.71
C GLY A 86 5.09 -15.29 5.63
N GLN A 87 5.98 -14.77 4.80
CA GLN A 87 7.35 -15.27 4.65
C GLN A 87 8.39 -14.48 5.45
N LEU A 88 8.08 -13.24 5.80
CA LEU A 88 8.96 -12.33 6.53
C LEU A 88 8.28 -11.92 7.84
N SER A 89 9.03 -11.28 8.74
CA SER A 89 8.35 -10.62 9.87
C SER A 89 7.54 -9.41 9.37
N PRO A 90 6.40 -9.07 10.02
CA PRO A 90 5.59 -7.91 9.61
C PRO A 90 6.39 -6.62 9.48
N THR A 91 7.27 -6.33 10.45
CA THR A 91 8.12 -5.13 10.43
C THR A 91 9.03 -5.10 9.23
N TYR A 92 9.70 -6.21 8.92
CA TYR A 92 10.64 -6.29 7.80
C TYR A 92 9.92 -6.22 6.45
N ALA A 93 8.82 -6.95 6.29
CA ALA A 93 7.99 -6.89 5.08
C ALA A 93 7.47 -5.46 4.79
N ILE A 94 6.86 -4.83 5.80
CA ILE A 94 6.30 -3.47 5.67
C ILE A 94 7.39 -2.45 5.39
N SER A 95 8.58 -2.60 5.96
CA SER A 95 9.71 -1.71 5.69
C SER A 95 10.16 -1.76 4.22
N ILE A 96 10.23 -2.94 3.62
CA ILE A 96 10.55 -3.11 2.20
C ILE A 96 9.44 -2.52 1.31
N ILE A 97 8.18 -2.79 1.66
CA ILE A 97 7.01 -2.24 0.96
C ILE A 97 7.05 -0.71 0.96
N LEU A 98 7.34 -0.10 2.12
CA LEU A 98 7.42 1.36 2.26
C LEU A 98 8.50 1.98 1.34
N ILE A 99 9.69 1.37 1.28
CA ILE A 99 10.77 1.84 0.39
C ILE A 99 10.33 1.72 -1.08
N SER A 100 9.73 0.60 -1.45
CA SER A 100 9.23 0.38 -2.81
C SER A 100 8.15 1.40 -3.20
N GLN A 101 7.20 1.67 -2.31
CA GLN A 101 6.17 2.68 -2.50
C GLN A 101 6.77 4.08 -2.68
N LEU A 102 7.76 4.44 -1.86
CA LEU A 102 8.42 5.74 -1.94
C LEU A 102 9.20 5.91 -3.25
N LEU A 103 9.89 4.86 -3.71
CA LEU A 103 10.61 4.87 -5.00
C LEU A 103 9.66 5.08 -6.17
N VAL A 104 8.54 4.36 -6.20
CA VAL A 104 7.52 4.51 -7.24
C VAL A 104 6.87 5.89 -7.19
N ALA A 105 6.51 6.38 -6.01
CA ALA A 105 5.96 7.72 -5.84
C ALA A 105 6.95 8.80 -6.31
N ALA A 106 8.23 8.65 -5.96
CA ALA A 106 9.28 9.55 -6.42
C ALA A 106 9.45 9.55 -7.95
N ALA A 107 9.32 8.39 -8.58
CA ALA A 107 9.35 8.29 -10.05
C ALA A 107 8.11 8.97 -10.68
N ILE A 108 6.92 8.76 -10.11
CA ILE A 108 5.69 9.43 -10.56
C ILE A 108 5.85 10.95 -10.50
N ASP A 109 6.34 11.48 -9.38
CA ASP A 109 6.60 12.92 -9.19
C ASP A 109 7.68 13.44 -10.16
N ALA A 110 8.80 12.72 -10.30
CA ALA A 110 9.93 13.15 -11.14
C ALA A 110 9.56 13.23 -12.62
N PHE A 111 8.75 12.30 -13.10
CA PHE A 111 8.33 12.23 -14.52
C PHE A 111 6.99 12.90 -14.78
N GLY A 112 6.22 13.29 -13.75
CA GLY A 112 4.87 13.84 -13.90
C GLY A 112 3.89 12.82 -14.46
N LEU A 113 3.98 11.55 -14.01
CA LEU A 113 3.15 10.46 -14.53
C LEU A 113 1.71 10.56 -13.98
N LEU A 114 0.77 9.94 -14.69
CA LEU A 114 -0.64 9.80 -14.27
C LEU A 114 -1.35 11.13 -13.96
N GLY A 115 -0.92 12.23 -14.56
CA GLY A 115 -1.48 13.56 -14.34
C GLY A 115 -0.96 14.29 -13.10
N SER A 116 0.08 13.76 -12.44
CA SER A 116 0.74 14.43 -11.32
C SER A 116 1.58 15.60 -11.77
N GLU A 117 1.69 16.63 -10.93
CA GLU A 117 2.63 17.73 -11.16
C GLU A 117 4.07 17.21 -11.14
N LYS A 118 4.88 17.66 -12.10
CA LYS A 118 6.29 17.28 -12.16
C LYS A 118 7.09 18.00 -11.07
N LEU A 119 7.57 17.23 -10.10
CA LEU A 119 8.39 17.74 -9.01
C LEU A 119 9.83 17.20 -9.11
N PRO A 120 10.86 18.07 -9.08
CA PRO A 120 12.24 17.62 -9.19
C PRO A 120 12.64 16.73 -8.01
N PHE A 121 13.39 15.68 -8.32
CA PHE A 121 13.95 14.78 -7.31
C PHE A 121 15.28 15.36 -6.82
N ILE A 122 15.24 16.19 -5.77
CA ILE A 122 16.39 16.90 -5.19
C ILE A 122 17.27 15.99 -4.34
N TRP A 123 18.51 16.40 -4.11
CA TRP A 123 19.52 15.63 -3.36
C TRP A 123 19.02 15.13 -1.99
N SER A 124 18.26 15.95 -1.25
CA SER A 124 17.73 15.55 0.06
C SER A 124 16.80 14.32 -0.01
N LYS A 125 16.06 14.14 -1.11
CA LYS A 125 15.21 12.95 -1.33
C LYS A 125 16.06 11.69 -1.52
N TRP A 126 17.20 11.78 -2.23
CA TRP A 126 18.15 10.68 -2.37
C TRP A 126 18.77 10.29 -1.03
N LEU A 127 19.18 11.27 -0.24
CA LEU A 127 19.73 11.04 1.09
C LEU A 127 18.69 10.37 2.01
N GLY A 128 17.46 10.89 2.03
CA GLY A 128 16.36 10.32 2.82
C GLY A 128 16.09 8.86 2.44
N LEU A 129 16.05 8.55 1.14
CA LEU A 129 15.88 7.19 0.64
C LEU A 129 17.02 6.27 1.08
N GLY A 130 18.27 6.74 1.00
CA GLY A 130 19.44 5.99 1.45
C GLY A 130 19.39 5.67 2.95
N LEU A 131 18.98 6.63 3.78
CA LEU A 131 18.79 6.41 5.22
C LEU A 131 17.68 5.40 5.53
N MET A 132 16.58 5.41 4.77
CA MET A 132 15.50 4.43 4.92
C MET A 132 16.00 3.02 4.56
N ILE A 133 16.74 2.87 3.47
CA ILE A 133 17.34 1.57 3.08
C ILE A 133 18.28 1.07 4.16
N ALA A 134 19.18 1.95 4.68
CA ALA A 134 20.06 1.59 5.77
C ALA A 134 19.31 1.15 7.03
N GLY A 135 18.21 1.85 7.38
CA GLY A 135 17.32 1.47 8.49
C GLY A 135 16.72 0.07 8.32
N VAL A 136 16.23 -0.27 7.12
CA VAL A 136 15.67 -1.60 6.84
C VAL A 136 16.73 -2.70 6.93
N LEU A 137 17.96 -2.43 6.50
CA LEU A 137 19.08 -3.37 6.65
C LEU A 137 19.39 -3.64 8.13
N LEU A 138 19.29 -2.62 9.00
CA LEU A 138 19.44 -2.78 10.44
C LEU A 138 18.33 -3.65 11.04
N PHE A 139 17.07 -3.50 10.63
CA PHE A 139 16.00 -4.41 11.07
C PHE A 139 16.27 -5.87 10.73
N LYS A 140 16.90 -6.14 9.58
CA LYS A 140 17.30 -7.50 9.21
C LYS A 140 18.43 -8.03 10.09
N TRP A 141 19.35 -7.17 10.49
CA TRP A 141 20.52 -7.56 11.29
C TRP A 141 20.14 -8.11 12.67
N GLU A 142 19.19 -7.46 13.36
CA GLU A 142 18.69 -7.95 14.65
C GLU A 142 18.00 -9.31 14.54
N GLY A 143 17.27 -9.56 13.45
CA GLY A 143 16.62 -10.86 13.20
C GLY A 143 17.60 -12.02 13.01
N ALA A 144 18.84 -11.75 12.63
CA ALA A 144 19.89 -12.77 12.47
C ALA A 144 20.55 -13.16 13.81
N GLN A 145 20.50 -12.31 14.83
CA GLN A 145 21.10 -12.57 16.14
C GLN A 145 20.15 -13.26 17.12
N GLY A 146 18.85 -13.22 16.88
CA GLY A 146 17.83 -13.85 17.74
C GLY A 146 17.44 -15.29 17.36
N ALA A 147 18.07 -15.88 16.34
CA ALA A 147 17.81 -17.23 15.83
C ALA A 147 18.92 -18.24 16.20
N GLY A 148 19.72 -17.93 17.25
CA GLY A 148 20.76 -18.81 17.82
C GLY A 148 20.34 -19.43 19.15
#